data_ce6dc4568a79e86c4180e34dcb7a25fc
#
_entry.id   ce6dc4568a79e86c4180e34dcb7a25fc
#
_cell.length_a   1.000
_cell.length_b   1.000
_cell.length_c   1.000
_cell.angle_alpha   90.00
_cell.angle_beta   90.00
_cell.angle_gamma   90.00
#
_symmetry.space_group_name_H-M   'P 1'
#
loop_
_entity.id
_entity.type
_entity.pdbx_description
1 polymer ?
#
loop_
_entity_poly.entity_id
_entity_poly.type
_entity_poly.pdbx_seq_one_letter_code
_entity_poly.pdbx_strand_id
1 'polypeptide(L)'
;MMTNQQVLSTYEAMQALTASMLVAASNEEWDQLDGLEQQISAHVQRLQANEEKVVLEKESRLRKVALIRQMLEDDRKIRDLTMPWMAQLSKLISSTGTERRLANAYSV
;
A
#
# COMPACT_ATOMS: atom_id res chain seq x y z
N MET A 1 6.76 14.32 18.38
CA MET A 1 6.95 13.00 19.00
C MET A 1 5.62 12.27 19.07
N MET A 2 5.56 11.03 18.59
CA MET A 2 4.31 10.26 18.61
C MET A 2 4.13 9.55 19.94
N THR A 3 2.88 9.51 20.40
CA THR A 3 2.51 8.68 21.55
C THR A 3 2.21 7.25 21.10
N ASN A 4 2.13 6.32 22.05
CA ASN A 4 1.70 4.95 21.81
C ASN A 4 0.37 4.91 21.04
N GLN A 5 -0.59 5.70 21.47
CA GLN A 5 -1.91 5.77 20.85
C GLN A 5 -1.85 6.34 19.43
N GLN A 6 -0.99 7.33 19.19
CA GLN A 6 -0.81 7.90 17.86
C GLN A 6 -0.17 6.91 16.89
N VAL A 7 0.80 6.11 17.35
CA VAL A 7 1.40 5.05 16.53
C VAL A 7 0.32 4.06 16.12
N LEU A 8 -0.48 3.58 17.07
CA LEU A 8 -1.53 2.61 16.80
C LEU A 8 -2.61 3.18 15.87
N SER A 9 -3.04 4.42 16.09
CA SER A 9 -3.99 5.11 15.21
C SER A 9 -3.47 5.25 13.79
N THR A 10 -2.16 5.46 13.63
CA THR A 10 -1.54 5.55 12.31
C THR A 10 -1.62 4.20 11.59
N TYR A 11 -1.33 3.09 12.27
CA TYR A 11 -1.50 1.76 11.68
C TYR A 11 -2.96 1.46 11.33
N GLU A 12 -3.90 1.89 12.16
CA GLU A 12 -5.33 1.73 11.86
C GLU A 12 -5.71 2.51 10.61
N ALA A 13 -5.23 3.74 10.47
CA ALA A 13 -5.46 4.56 9.28
C ALA A 13 -4.86 3.90 8.03
N MET A 14 -3.65 3.34 8.13
CA MET A 14 -3.01 2.65 7.02
C MET A 14 -3.80 1.41 6.61
N GLN A 15 -4.30 0.64 7.56
CA GLN A 15 -5.10 -0.54 7.26
C GLN A 15 -6.41 -0.15 6.55
N ALA A 16 -7.06 0.93 6.99
CA ALA A 16 -8.25 1.43 6.32
C ALA A 16 -7.94 1.86 4.87
N LEU A 17 -6.77 2.46 4.65
CA LEU A 17 -6.33 2.84 3.31
C LEU A 17 -6.06 1.62 2.43
N THR A 18 -5.44 0.55 2.96
CA THR A 18 -5.24 -0.67 2.17
C THR A 18 -6.57 -1.33 1.82
N ALA A 19 -7.54 -1.30 2.71
CA ALA A 19 -8.89 -1.81 2.42
C ALA A 19 -9.54 -1.01 1.29
N SER A 20 -9.38 0.32 1.30
CA SER A 20 -9.87 1.18 0.21
C SER A 20 -9.15 0.92 -1.10
N MET A 21 -7.85 0.65 -1.05
CA MET A 21 -7.07 0.28 -2.23
C MET A 21 -7.58 -1.03 -2.84
N LEU A 22 -7.93 -2.00 -2.01
CA LEU A 22 -8.47 -3.27 -2.50
C LEU A 22 -9.80 -3.06 -3.23
N VAL A 23 -10.67 -2.21 -2.69
CA VAL A 23 -11.94 -1.86 -3.34
C VAL A 23 -11.68 -1.16 -4.68
N ALA A 24 -10.78 -0.18 -4.70
CA ALA A 24 -10.42 0.55 -5.92
C ALA A 24 -9.85 -0.39 -6.98
N ALA A 25 -8.96 -1.32 -6.60
CA ALA A 25 -8.38 -2.30 -7.51
C ALA A 25 -9.45 -3.24 -8.06
N SER A 26 -10.40 -3.66 -7.22
CA SER A 26 -11.51 -4.53 -7.63
C SER A 26 -12.43 -3.84 -8.64
N ASN A 27 -12.54 -2.53 -8.58
CA ASN A 27 -13.35 -1.71 -9.48
C ASN A 27 -12.54 -1.12 -10.64
N GLU A 28 -11.27 -1.49 -10.75
CA GLU A 28 -10.35 -0.98 -11.79
C GLU A 28 -10.18 0.55 -11.74
N GLU A 29 -10.27 1.13 -10.56
CA GLU A 29 -10.09 2.57 -10.34
C GLU A 29 -8.61 2.86 -10.04
N TRP A 30 -7.78 2.73 -11.06
CA TRP A 30 -6.31 2.81 -10.94
C TRP A 30 -5.80 4.16 -10.48
N ASP A 31 -6.48 5.25 -10.86
CA ASP A 31 -6.10 6.59 -10.42
C ASP A 31 -6.24 6.75 -8.91
N GLN A 32 -7.28 6.14 -8.33
CA GLN A 32 -7.48 6.17 -6.90
C GLN A 32 -6.40 5.40 -6.14
N LEU A 33 -5.91 4.30 -6.72
CA LEU A 33 -4.83 3.52 -6.12
C LEU A 33 -3.58 4.37 -5.87
N ASP A 34 -3.20 5.18 -6.84
CA ASP A 34 -2.02 6.04 -6.72
C ASP A 34 -2.16 7.04 -5.57
N GLY A 35 -3.30 7.70 -5.48
CA GLY A 35 -3.56 8.64 -4.38
C GLY A 35 -3.57 7.99 -3.02
N LEU A 36 -4.15 6.80 -2.90
CA LEU A 36 -4.18 6.04 -1.65
C LEU A 36 -2.78 5.56 -1.26
N GLU A 37 -1.98 5.11 -2.22
CA GLU A 37 -0.60 4.71 -1.98
C GLU A 37 0.24 5.87 -1.46
N GLN A 38 0.05 7.06 -2.00
CA GLN A 38 0.75 8.27 -1.52
C GLN A 38 0.39 8.58 -0.07
N GLN A 39 -0.86 8.42 0.31
CA GLN A 39 -1.29 8.61 1.70
C GLN A 39 -0.63 7.60 2.64
N ILE A 40 -0.55 6.33 2.23
CA ILE A 40 0.12 5.30 3.01
C ILE A 40 1.61 5.63 3.15
N SER A 41 2.27 6.06 2.07
CA SER A 41 3.68 6.44 2.10
C SER A 41 3.95 7.56 3.10
N ALA A 42 3.06 8.55 3.19
CA ALA A 42 3.17 9.62 4.15
C ALA A 42 3.11 9.11 5.60
N HIS A 43 2.20 8.17 5.87
CA HIS A 43 2.12 7.53 7.19
C HIS A 43 3.37 6.71 7.51
N VAL A 44 3.90 5.97 6.54
CA VAL A 44 5.12 5.17 6.71
C VAL A 44 6.30 6.08 7.05
N GLN A 45 6.47 7.19 6.36
CA GLN A 45 7.54 8.15 6.63
C GLN A 45 7.43 8.71 8.05
N ARG A 46 6.23 9.02 8.49
CA ARG A 46 5.98 9.52 9.83
C ARG A 46 6.33 8.48 10.89
N LEU A 47 5.99 7.22 10.66
CA LEU A 47 6.34 6.13 11.56
C LEU A 47 7.85 5.92 11.62
N GLN A 48 8.54 5.92 10.47
CA GLN A 48 9.99 5.77 10.42
C GLN A 48 10.71 6.84 11.22
N ALA A 49 10.17 8.06 11.24
CA ALA A 49 10.77 9.17 11.97
C ALA A 49 10.53 9.08 13.50
N ASN A 50 9.48 8.41 13.94
CA ASN A 50 8.99 8.51 15.32
C ASN A 50 8.84 7.20 16.06
N GLU A 51 8.59 6.08 15.39
CA GLU A 51 8.19 4.83 16.03
C GLU A 51 9.25 4.23 16.94
N GLU A 52 10.52 4.32 16.55
CA GLU A 52 11.62 3.75 17.34
C GLU A 52 11.70 4.32 18.76
N LYS A 53 11.22 5.54 18.94
CA LYS A 53 11.25 6.24 20.23
C LYS A 53 10.04 5.94 21.11
N VAL A 54 9.09 5.16 20.59
CA VAL A 54 7.85 4.85 21.30
C VAL A 54 7.87 3.40 21.76
N VAL A 55 7.69 3.20 23.06
CA VAL A 55 7.57 1.86 23.64
C VAL A 55 6.09 1.48 23.63
N LEU A 56 5.74 0.46 22.87
CA LEU A 56 4.37 -0.04 22.80
C LEU A 56 4.11 -1.03 23.94
N GLU A 57 2.96 -0.91 24.57
CA GLU A 57 2.48 -1.90 25.51
C GLU A 57 2.15 -3.21 24.79
N LYS A 58 2.09 -4.32 25.55
CA LYS A 58 1.86 -5.64 24.98
C LYS A 58 0.60 -5.70 24.11
N GLU A 59 -0.51 -5.16 24.61
CA GLU A 59 -1.78 -5.14 23.84
C GLU A 59 -1.66 -4.34 22.55
N SER A 60 -1.01 -3.19 22.62
CA SER A 60 -0.78 -2.34 21.45
C SER A 60 0.10 -3.03 20.43
N ARG A 61 1.13 -3.76 20.86
CA ARG A 61 1.98 -4.53 19.96
C ARG A 61 1.20 -5.64 19.26
N LEU A 62 0.33 -6.33 19.99
CA LEU A 62 -0.52 -7.37 19.39
C LEU A 62 -1.48 -6.78 18.37
N ARG A 63 -2.06 -5.63 18.68
CA ARG A 63 -2.94 -4.92 17.75
C ARG A 63 -2.19 -4.48 16.50
N LYS A 64 -0.99 -3.94 16.67
CA LYS A 64 -0.11 -3.55 15.57
C LYS A 64 0.17 -4.73 14.64
N VAL A 65 0.53 -5.89 15.20
CA VAL A 65 0.81 -7.10 14.42
C VAL A 65 -0.43 -7.53 13.64
N ALA A 66 -1.61 -7.50 14.26
CA ALA A 66 -2.86 -7.86 13.60
C ALA A 66 -3.15 -6.92 12.42
N LEU A 67 -2.95 -5.62 12.60
CA LEU A 67 -3.16 -4.62 11.55
C LEU A 67 -2.18 -4.83 10.39
N ILE A 68 -0.91 -5.08 10.68
CA ILE A 68 0.11 -5.33 9.66
C ILE A 68 -0.24 -6.60 8.87
N ARG A 69 -0.67 -7.66 9.53
CA ARG A 69 -1.10 -8.89 8.85
C ARG A 69 -2.26 -8.64 7.91
N GLN A 70 -3.23 -7.84 8.33
CA GLN A 70 -4.37 -7.48 7.48
C GLN A 70 -3.92 -6.66 6.27
N MET A 71 -3.01 -5.70 6.49
CA MET A 71 -2.46 -4.90 5.39
C MET A 71 -1.72 -5.77 4.37
N LEU A 72 -0.93 -6.74 4.84
CA LEU A 72 -0.21 -7.65 3.95
C LEU A 72 -1.16 -8.55 3.16
N GLU A 73 -2.23 -9.00 3.77
CA GLU A 73 -3.28 -9.78 3.09
C GLU A 73 -3.95 -8.95 2.00
N ASP A 74 -4.32 -7.71 2.31
CA ASP A 74 -4.93 -6.79 1.34
C ASP A 74 -3.96 -6.48 0.20
N ASP A 75 -2.69 -6.24 0.51
CA ASP A 75 -1.65 -5.97 -0.48
C ASP A 75 -1.50 -7.15 -1.46
N ARG A 76 -1.51 -8.37 -0.95
CA ARG A 76 -1.46 -9.56 -1.80
C ARG A 76 -2.64 -9.61 -2.76
N LYS A 77 -3.85 -9.36 -2.27
CA LYS A 77 -5.06 -9.34 -3.10
C LYS A 77 -5.00 -8.24 -4.14
N ILE A 78 -4.50 -7.06 -3.76
CA ILE A 78 -4.34 -5.95 -4.69
C ILE A 78 -3.38 -6.34 -5.82
N ARG A 79 -2.25 -6.96 -5.50
CA ARG A 79 -1.28 -7.40 -6.51
C ARG A 79 -1.88 -8.44 -7.44
N ASP A 80 -2.67 -9.37 -6.92
CA ASP A 80 -3.36 -10.37 -7.74
C ASP A 80 -4.32 -9.73 -8.75
N LEU A 81 -4.87 -8.57 -8.42
CA LEU A 81 -5.75 -7.82 -9.33
C LEU A 81 -4.98 -6.94 -10.32
N THR A 82 -3.85 -6.36 -9.89
CA THR A 82 -3.08 -5.44 -10.74
C THR A 82 -2.18 -6.14 -11.75
N MET A 83 -1.65 -7.32 -11.42
CA MET A 83 -0.76 -8.04 -12.32
C MET A 83 -1.39 -8.43 -13.66
N PRO A 84 -2.63 -8.95 -13.71
CA PRO A 84 -3.28 -9.21 -15.00
C PRO A 84 -3.48 -7.96 -15.84
N TRP A 85 -3.82 -6.83 -15.20
CA TRP A 85 -3.96 -5.56 -15.90
C TRP A 85 -2.63 -5.12 -16.52
N MET A 86 -1.53 -5.25 -15.78
CA MET A 86 -0.19 -4.94 -16.29
C MET A 86 0.18 -5.82 -17.49
N ALA A 87 -0.15 -7.10 -17.43
CA ALA A 87 0.08 -8.03 -18.54
C ALA A 87 -0.71 -7.63 -19.79
N GLN A 88 -1.98 -7.23 -19.62
CA GLN A 88 -2.81 -6.75 -20.73
C GLN A 88 -2.25 -5.47 -21.34
N LEU A 89 -1.82 -4.53 -20.51
CA LEU A 89 -1.23 -3.28 -20.97
C LEU A 89 0.03 -3.55 -21.79
N SER A 90 0.89 -4.46 -21.32
CA SER A 90 2.09 -4.86 -22.03
C SER A 90 1.77 -5.42 -23.42
N LYS A 91 0.74 -6.24 -23.54
CA LYS A 91 0.29 -6.79 -24.84
C LYS A 91 -0.18 -5.70 -25.79
N LEU A 92 -0.90 -4.70 -25.29
CA LEU A 92 -1.45 -3.62 -26.13
C LEU A 92 -0.35 -2.75 -26.75
N ILE A 93 0.77 -2.62 -26.08
CA ILE A 93 1.87 -1.74 -26.50
C ILE A 93 3.09 -2.50 -27.06
N SER A 94 3.05 -3.83 -27.10
CA SER A 94 4.18 -4.66 -27.52
C SER A 94 4.55 -4.46 -28.99
N SER A 95 3.62 -4.04 -29.83
CA SER A 95 3.85 -3.76 -31.24
C SER A 95 4.41 -2.35 -31.51
N THR A 96 4.56 -1.53 -30.47
CA THR A 96 5.06 -0.16 -30.57
C THR A 96 6.34 0.00 -29.80
N GLY A 97 7.20 0.91 -30.23
CA GLY A 97 8.46 1.20 -29.51
C GLY A 97 8.26 1.74 -28.11
N THR A 98 7.04 2.01 -27.68
CA THR A 98 6.72 2.47 -26.35
C THR A 98 6.80 1.36 -25.29
N GLU A 99 6.77 0.10 -25.68
CA GLU A 99 6.90 -1.03 -24.75
C GLU A 99 8.15 -0.89 -23.88
N ARG A 100 9.27 -0.57 -24.46
CA ARG A 100 10.53 -0.40 -23.74
C ARG A 100 10.45 0.71 -22.69
N ARG A 101 9.81 1.81 -23.02
CA ARG A 101 9.63 2.92 -22.07
C ARG A 101 8.79 2.54 -20.90
N LEU A 102 7.68 1.87 -21.16
CA LEU A 102 6.75 1.47 -20.10
C LEU A 102 7.36 0.37 -19.25
N ALA A 103 8.04 -0.59 -19.86
CA ALA A 103 8.75 -1.63 -19.12
C ALA A 103 9.77 -1.02 -18.16
N ASN A 104 10.53 -0.01 -18.59
CA ASN A 104 11.49 0.68 -17.75
C ASN A 104 10.83 1.49 -16.64
N ALA A 105 9.65 2.03 -16.87
CA ALA A 105 8.90 2.79 -15.86
C ALA A 105 8.33 1.89 -14.75
N TYR A 106 7.97 0.65 -15.09
CA TYR A 106 7.35 -0.28 -14.16
C TYR A 106 8.29 -1.38 -13.63
N SER A 107 9.47 -1.53 -14.21
CA SER A 107 10.46 -2.47 -13.70
C SER A 107 11.32 -1.77 -12.66
N VAL A 108 11.19 -2.17 -11.44
CA VAL A 108 11.95 -1.61 -10.32
C VAL A 108 12.92 -2.66 -9.81
#